data_130c93d53504775fe53d5593c7b4dede
#
_entry.id   130c93d53504775fe53d5593c7b4dede
#
_cell.length_a   1.000
_cell.length_b   1.000
_cell.length_c   1.000
_cell.angle_alpha   90.00
_cell.angle_beta   90.00
_cell.angle_gamma   90.00
#
_symmetry.space_group_name_H-M   'P 1'
#
loop_
_entity.id
_entity.type
_entity.pdbx_description
1 polymer ?
#
loop_
_entity_poly.entity_id
_entity_poly.type
_entity_poly.pdbx_seq_one_letter_code
_entity_poly.pdbx_strand_id
1 'polypeptide(L)'
;GWPLSPLVALLKGKEAILLVDDEEVVLNVSRMILEALGYKVFMARSGQEAIEVYKAKKEEIDLVILDMIMPGMGGENTFDLLKTINPNLKVILSSGYSLNGEATRIMEQGCQAFIQKPFSAKDLSQKIREALDGSSKIET
;
A
#
# COMPACT_ATOMS: atom_id res chain seq x y z
N GLY A 1 9.64 -33.51 -2.19
CA GLY A 1 9.62 -32.71 -1.85
C GLY A 1 10.37 -31.89 -0.99
N TRP A 2 10.65 -31.00 -1.39
CA TRP A 2 11.30 -30.17 -0.92
C TRP A 2 10.54 -29.21 -0.23
N PRO A 3 10.66 -28.94 0.84
CA PRO A 3 9.84 -28.07 1.64
C PRO A 3 10.04 -26.63 1.29
N LEU A 4 10.00 -26.39 0.03
CA LEU A 4 10.07 -25.04 -0.39
C LEU A 4 8.77 -24.36 -0.28
N SER A 5 7.69 -25.10 -0.30
CA SER A 5 6.41 -24.51 -0.37
C SER A 5 6.13 -23.49 0.71
N PRO A 6 6.48 -23.68 1.95
CA PRO A 6 6.18 -22.66 2.94
C PRO A 6 6.92 -21.36 2.68
N LEU A 7 8.07 -21.48 2.02
CA LEU A 7 8.89 -20.30 1.77
C LEU A 7 8.42 -19.52 0.57
N VAL A 8 7.80 -20.17 -0.37
CA VAL A 8 7.38 -19.52 -1.59
C VAL A 8 5.88 -19.35 -1.70
N ALA A 9 5.16 -19.77 -0.68
CA ALA A 9 3.71 -19.63 -0.70
C ALA A 9 3.36 -18.19 -0.39
N LEU A 10 3.06 -17.44 -1.40
CA LEU A 10 2.68 -16.04 -1.28
C LEU A 10 1.18 -15.91 -1.37
N LEU A 11 0.65 -14.99 -0.60
CA LEU A 11 -0.78 -14.72 -0.63
C LEU A 11 -1.11 -13.89 -1.86
N LYS A 12 -2.06 -14.35 -2.64
CA LYS A 12 -2.45 -13.69 -3.87
C LYS A 12 -3.78 -13.01 -3.73
N GLY A 13 -4.10 -12.17 -4.70
CA GLY A 13 -5.37 -11.49 -4.74
C GLY A 13 -5.67 -11.00 -6.13
N LYS A 14 -6.76 -10.29 -6.28
CA LYS A 14 -7.16 -9.74 -7.56
C LYS A 14 -7.72 -8.33 -7.43
N GLU A 15 -7.65 -7.77 -6.25
CA GLU A 15 -8.15 -6.43 -6.01
C GLU A 15 -7.31 -5.40 -6.76
N ALA A 16 -7.78 -4.17 -6.81
CA ALA A 16 -7.06 -3.08 -7.46
C ALA A 16 -6.36 -2.23 -6.41
N ILE A 17 -5.11 -1.93 -6.65
CA ILE A 17 -4.26 -1.21 -5.71
C ILE A 17 -3.71 0.05 -6.38
N LEU A 18 -3.80 1.18 -5.69
CA LEU A 18 -3.14 2.40 -6.12
C LEU A 18 -1.82 2.50 -5.39
N LEU A 19 -0.75 2.54 -6.15
CA LEU A 19 0.61 2.58 -5.62
C LEU A 19 1.16 3.99 -5.80
N VAL A 20 1.54 4.63 -4.71
CA VAL A 20 1.98 6.03 -4.72
C VAL A 20 3.39 6.14 -4.19
N ASP A 21 4.31 6.57 -5.05
CA ASP A 21 5.71 6.76 -4.67
C ASP A 21 6.35 7.66 -5.71
N ASP A 22 7.24 8.54 -5.29
CA ASP A 22 7.89 9.44 -6.24
C ASP A 22 9.11 8.83 -6.90
N GLU A 23 9.54 7.66 -6.45
CA GLU A 23 10.71 7.00 -7.03
C GLU A 23 10.27 5.99 -8.08
N GLU A 24 10.65 6.26 -9.31
CA GLU A 24 10.22 5.45 -10.46
C GLU A 24 10.63 3.98 -10.31
N VAL A 25 11.83 3.75 -9.78
CA VAL A 25 12.33 2.38 -9.60
C VAL A 25 11.45 1.63 -8.60
N VAL A 26 11.09 2.29 -7.50
CA VAL A 26 10.23 1.68 -6.49
C VAL A 26 8.86 1.35 -7.08
N LEU A 27 8.29 2.30 -7.85
CA LEU A 27 7.00 2.06 -8.49
C LEU A 27 7.05 0.86 -9.41
N ASN A 28 8.07 0.78 -10.26
CA ASN A 28 8.14 -0.28 -11.24
C ASN A 28 8.35 -1.65 -10.60
N VAL A 29 9.25 -1.73 -9.63
CA VAL A 29 9.52 -2.99 -8.94
C VAL A 29 8.28 -3.44 -8.17
N SER A 30 7.67 -2.52 -7.45
CA SER A 30 6.49 -2.85 -6.66
C SER A 30 5.33 -3.27 -7.56
N ARG A 31 5.14 -2.59 -8.68
CA ARG A 31 4.09 -2.97 -9.63
C ARG A 31 4.31 -4.38 -10.15
N MET A 32 5.55 -4.72 -10.49
CA MET A 32 5.85 -6.07 -10.99
C MET A 32 5.51 -7.13 -9.95
N ILE A 33 5.86 -6.87 -8.70
CA ILE A 33 5.54 -7.79 -7.63
C ILE A 33 4.02 -7.94 -7.47
N LEU A 34 3.32 -6.81 -7.43
CA LEU A 34 1.88 -6.83 -7.20
C LEU A 34 1.15 -7.52 -8.34
N GLU A 35 1.57 -7.26 -9.58
CA GLU A 35 0.94 -7.91 -10.72
C GLU A 35 1.20 -9.41 -10.72
N ALA A 36 2.41 -9.81 -10.31
CA ALA A 36 2.71 -11.23 -10.20
C ALA A 36 1.85 -11.92 -9.14
N LEU A 37 1.42 -11.16 -8.13
CA LEU A 37 0.52 -11.68 -7.10
C LEU A 37 -0.95 -11.64 -7.53
N GLY A 38 -1.24 -11.09 -8.69
CA GLY A 38 -2.60 -11.07 -9.24
C GLY A 38 -3.33 -9.75 -9.16
N TYR A 39 -2.73 -8.75 -8.53
CA TYR A 39 -3.42 -7.46 -8.32
C TYR A 39 -3.41 -6.61 -9.57
N LYS A 40 -4.44 -5.78 -9.71
CA LYS A 40 -4.46 -4.74 -10.72
C LYS A 40 -3.82 -3.51 -10.09
N VAL A 41 -2.93 -2.83 -10.80
CA VAL A 41 -2.15 -1.74 -10.22
C VAL A 41 -2.36 -0.44 -10.98
N PHE A 42 -2.72 0.60 -10.25
CA PHE A 42 -2.67 1.98 -10.72
C PHE A 42 -1.49 2.63 -10.03
N MET A 43 -0.85 3.58 -10.69
CA MET A 43 0.33 4.23 -10.13
C MET A 43 0.19 5.74 -10.12
N ALA A 44 0.76 6.36 -9.11
CA ALA A 44 0.84 7.81 -9.01
C ALA A 44 2.21 8.17 -8.45
N ARG A 45 2.77 9.27 -8.95
CA ARG A 45 4.13 9.68 -8.58
C ARG A 45 4.18 10.83 -7.61
N SER A 46 3.02 11.28 -7.17
CA SER A 46 2.95 12.37 -6.22
C SER A 46 1.61 12.29 -5.51
N GLY A 47 1.50 13.02 -4.41
CA GLY A 47 0.23 13.11 -3.71
C GLY A 47 -0.86 13.71 -4.56
N GLN A 48 -0.52 14.74 -5.34
CA GLN A 48 -1.47 15.38 -6.24
C GLN A 48 -2.00 14.37 -7.26
N GLU A 49 -1.10 13.65 -7.90
CA GLU A 49 -1.49 12.65 -8.89
C GLU A 49 -2.31 11.54 -8.24
N ALA A 50 -1.95 11.14 -7.02
CA ALA A 50 -2.69 10.11 -6.30
C ALA A 50 -4.15 10.50 -6.11
N ILE A 51 -4.39 11.75 -5.74
CA ILE A 51 -5.76 12.23 -5.55
C ILE A 51 -6.51 12.20 -6.87
N GLU A 52 -5.85 12.61 -7.96
CA GLU A 52 -6.49 12.63 -9.28
C GLU A 52 -6.85 11.21 -9.74
N VAL A 53 -5.90 10.29 -9.60
CA VAL A 53 -6.14 8.91 -10.00
C VAL A 53 -7.23 8.29 -9.13
N TYR A 54 -7.18 8.54 -7.83
CA TYR A 54 -8.19 7.96 -6.94
C TYR A 54 -9.58 8.47 -7.28
N LYS A 55 -9.72 9.76 -7.56
CA LYS A 55 -11.03 10.29 -7.92
C LYS A 55 -11.55 9.66 -9.21
N ALA A 56 -10.65 9.42 -10.17
CA ALA A 56 -11.05 8.86 -11.46
C ALA A 56 -11.39 7.37 -11.36
N LYS A 57 -10.72 6.64 -10.46
CA LYS A 57 -10.87 5.18 -10.38
C LYS A 57 -11.39 4.70 -9.03
N LYS A 58 -12.05 5.58 -8.32
CA LYS A 58 -12.53 5.32 -6.97
C LYS A 58 -13.35 4.03 -6.85
N GLU A 59 -14.14 3.74 -7.85
CA GLU A 59 -15.00 2.55 -7.81
C GLU A 59 -14.21 1.25 -7.93
N GLU A 60 -13.00 1.32 -8.47
CA GLU A 60 -12.18 0.13 -8.63
C GLU A 60 -11.16 -0.07 -7.54
N ILE A 61 -10.59 1.03 -7.03
CA ILE A 61 -9.44 0.94 -6.12
C ILE A 61 -9.90 0.47 -4.74
N ASP A 62 -9.28 -0.62 -4.30
CA ASP A 62 -9.61 -1.23 -3.01
C ASP A 62 -8.62 -0.87 -1.91
N LEU A 63 -7.41 -0.49 -2.29
CA LEU A 63 -6.33 -0.24 -1.34
C LEU A 63 -5.34 0.73 -1.93
N VAL A 64 -4.76 1.56 -1.08
CA VAL A 64 -3.68 2.48 -1.49
C VAL A 64 -2.43 2.13 -0.70
N ILE A 65 -1.30 2.02 -1.39
CA ILE A 65 0.01 1.93 -0.74
C ILE A 65 0.66 3.28 -0.95
N LEU A 66 0.86 4.01 0.13
CA LEU A 66 1.20 5.42 0.10
C LEU A 66 2.57 5.69 0.70
N ASP A 67 3.48 6.21 -0.12
CA ASP A 67 4.78 6.63 0.38
C ASP A 67 4.61 7.85 1.28
N MET A 68 5.24 7.79 2.44
CA MET A 68 5.11 8.84 3.43
C MET A 68 5.87 10.10 3.06
N ILE A 69 7.02 9.94 2.41
CA ILE A 69 7.89 11.08 2.11
C ILE A 69 7.96 11.31 0.62
N MET A 70 7.34 12.39 0.18
CA MET A 70 7.32 12.78 -1.22
C MET A 70 7.48 14.29 -1.32
N PRO A 71 8.07 14.80 -2.42
CA PRO A 71 8.12 16.24 -2.64
C PRO A 71 6.72 16.82 -2.81
N GLY A 72 6.54 18.06 -2.40
CA GLY A 72 5.25 18.71 -2.53
C GLY A 72 4.27 18.21 -1.49
N MET A 73 3.14 17.67 -1.95
CA MET A 73 2.15 17.14 -1.04
C MET A 73 2.68 15.84 -0.44
N GLY A 74 2.98 15.85 0.84
CA GLY A 74 3.53 14.69 1.53
C GLY A 74 2.48 13.65 1.84
N GLY A 75 2.96 12.57 2.46
CA GLY A 75 2.09 11.43 2.76
C GLY A 75 0.95 11.76 3.70
N GLU A 76 1.19 12.58 4.72
CA GLU A 76 0.14 12.91 5.68
C GLU A 76 -0.99 13.67 5.02
N ASN A 77 -0.66 14.69 4.22
CA ASN A 77 -1.69 15.46 3.54
C ASN A 77 -2.44 14.60 2.52
N THR A 78 -1.72 13.75 1.80
CA THR A 78 -2.34 12.86 0.84
C THR A 78 -3.29 11.89 1.55
N PHE A 79 -2.85 11.33 2.66
CA PHE A 79 -3.66 10.43 3.46
C PHE A 79 -4.95 11.12 3.91
N ASP A 80 -4.83 12.34 4.44
CA ASP A 80 -6.00 13.07 4.91
C ASP A 80 -7.01 13.31 3.79
N LEU A 81 -6.52 13.70 2.62
CA LEU A 81 -7.41 13.96 1.49
C LEU A 81 -8.07 12.69 1.00
N LEU A 82 -7.32 11.59 0.92
CA LEU A 82 -7.91 10.31 0.50
C LEU A 82 -8.99 9.87 1.47
N LYS A 83 -8.76 10.01 2.76
CA LYS A 83 -9.75 9.61 3.77
C LYS A 83 -10.95 10.54 3.78
N THR A 84 -10.76 11.79 3.37
CA THR A 84 -11.89 12.72 3.21
C THR A 84 -12.78 12.26 2.06
N ILE A 85 -12.17 11.81 0.96
CA ILE A 85 -12.93 11.33 -0.19
C ILE A 85 -13.64 10.02 0.15
N ASN A 86 -12.95 9.12 0.84
CA ASN A 86 -13.52 7.83 1.23
C ASN A 86 -13.02 7.45 2.62
N PRO A 87 -13.83 7.69 3.66
CA PRO A 87 -13.40 7.37 5.02
C PRO A 87 -13.11 5.90 5.26
N ASN A 88 -13.65 5.02 4.42
CA ASN A 88 -13.44 3.58 4.57
C ASN A 88 -12.30 3.05 3.73
N LEU A 89 -11.58 3.92 3.04
CA LEU A 89 -10.47 3.49 2.19
C LEU A 89 -9.37 2.87 3.05
N LYS A 90 -8.85 1.75 2.58
CA LYS A 90 -7.76 1.07 3.26
C LYS A 90 -6.44 1.58 2.71
N VAL A 91 -5.53 1.93 3.61
CA VAL A 91 -4.25 2.51 3.24
C VAL A 91 -3.14 1.81 3.98
N ILE A 92 -2.09 1.44 3.26
CA ILE A 92 -0.84 0.98 3.84
C ILE A 92 0.18 2.09 3.61
N LEU A 93 0.85 2.49 4.69
CA LEU A 93 1.85 3.54 4.62
C LEU A 93 3.21 2.90 4.38
N SER A 94 4.01 3.45 3.47
CA SER A 94 5.36 2.94 3.24
C SER A 94 6.40 4.04 3.44
N SER A 95 7.61 3.65 3.86
CA SER A 95 8.67 4.59 4.08
C SER A 95 10.01 3.87 4.06
N GLY A 96 11.06 4.58 3.66
CA GLY A 96 12.42 4.08 3.78
C GLY A 96 12.97 4.19 5.19
N TYR A 97 12.25 4.83 6.08
CA TYR A 97 12.66 5.02 7.46
C TYR A 97 11.75 4.22 8.38
N SER A 98 12.22 3.97 9.59
CA SER A 98 11.38 3.26 10.55
C SER A 98 10.22 4.17 11.00
N LEU A 99 9.26 3.57 11.68
CA LEU A 99 8.10 4.28 12.16
C LEU A 99 8.52 5.43 13.08
N ASN A 100 8.12 6.63 12.76
CA ASN A 100 8.45 7.81 13.54
C ASN A 100 7.15 8.49 14.00
N GLY A 101 7.27 9.68 14.57
CA GLY A 101 6.11 10.37 15.13
C GLY A 101 5.03 10.68 14.10
N GLU A 102 5.42 11.10 12.91
CA GLU A 102 4.46 11.40 11.86
C GLU A 102 3.77 10.14 11.39
N ALA A 103 4.55 9.07 11.15
CA ALA A 103 3.97 7.81 10.73
C ALA A 103 3.03 7.25 11.79
N THR A 104 3.41 7.39 13.07
CA THR A 104 2.57 6.93 14.16
C THR A 104 1.23 7.66 14.17
N ARG A 105 1.25 8.98 13.92
CA ARG A 105 0.00 9.74 13.87
C ARG A 105 -0.89 9.26 12.74
N ILE A 106 -0.32 8.99 11.57
CA ILE A 106 -1.11 8.49 10.44
C ILE A 106 -1.70 7.13 10.76
N MET A 107 -0.91 6.26 11.39
CA MET A 107 -1.42 4.95 11.78
C MET A 107 -2.60 5.07 12.73
N GLU A 108 -2.52 6.01 13.66
CA GLU A 108 -3.60 6.23 14.62
C GLU A 108 -4.85 6.79 13.97
N GLN A 109 -4.73 7.37 12.79
CA GLN A 109 -5.86 7.96 12.10
C GLN A 109 -6.56 6.97 11.16
N GLY A 110 -6.25 5.70 11.28
CA GLY A 110 -6.97 4.70 10.50
C GLY A 110 -6.21 4.11 9.33
N CYS A 111 -4.89 4.22 9.34
CA CYS A 111 -4.07 3.51 8.38
C CYS A 111 -4.00 2.05 8.79
N GLN A 112 -4.13 1.13 7.85
CA GLN A 112 -4.21 -0.30 8.16
C GLN A 112 -2.87 -0.91 8.52
N ALA A 113 -1.78 -0.43 7.96
CA ALA A 113 -0.48 -1.03 8.21
C ALA A 113 0.63 -0.10 7.77
N PHE A 114 1.84 -0.43 8.23
CA PHE A 114 3.06 0.27 7.83
C PHE A 114 4.00 -0.77 7.25
N ILE A 115 4.65 -0.45 6.13
CA ILE A 115 5.65 -1.33 5.55
C ILE A 115 6.91 -0.52 5.28
N GLN A 116 8.05 -1.07 5.65
CA GLN A 116 9.32 -0.38 5.48
C GLN A 116 9.98 -0.80 4.18
N LYS A 117 10.46 0.18 3.42
CA LYS A 117 11.20 -0.08 2.19
C LYS A 117 12.66 -0.40 2.53
N PRO A 118 13.33 -1.24 1.77
CA PRO A 118 12.79 -2.02 0.65
C PRO A 118 11.98 -3.20 1.16
N PHE A 119 10.87 -3.47 0.54
CA PHE A 119 10.02 -4.56 0.97
C PHE A 119 10.09 -5.71 -0.03
N SER A 120 9.87 -6.91 0.48
CA SER A 120 9.91 -8.12 -0.32
C SER A 120 8.51 -8.47 -0.80
N ALA A 121 8.43 -9.41 -1.73
CA ALA A 121 7.13 -9.91 -2.17
C ALA A 121 6.36 -10.51 -1.00
N LYS A 122 7.07 -11.17 -0.08
CA LYS A 122 6.44 -11.75 1.10
C LYS A 122 5.82 -10.68 1.98
N ASP A 123 6.57 -9.60 2.25
CA ASP A 123 6.06 -8.50 3.07
C ASP A 123 4.83 -7.88 2.45
N LEU A 124 4.90 -7.59 1.15
CA LEU A 124 3.77 -7.00 0.45
C LEU A 124 2.57 -7.91 0.49
N SER A 125 2.76 -9.19 0.18
CA SER A 125 1.62 -10.10 0.11
C SER A 125 0.92 -10.20 1.46
N GLN A 126 1.69 -10.28 2.53
CA GLN A 126 1.10 -10.42 3.86
C GLN A 126 0.40 -9.15 4.32
N LYS A 127 1.05 -8.00 4.14
CA LYS A 127 0.45 -6.74 4.59
C LYS A 127 -0.81 -6.41 3.83
N ILE A 128 -0.82 -6.71 2.54
CA ILE A 128 -2.00 -6.43 1.73
C ILE A 128 -3.16 -7.31 2.16
N ARG A 129 -2.91 -8.61 2.38
CA ARG A 129 -4.02 -9.48 2.80
C ARG A 129 -4.52 -9.10 4.20
N GLU A 130 -3.62 -8.74 5.10
CA GLU A 130 -4.05 -8.27 6.41
C GLU A 130 -4.93 -7.03 6.28
N ALA A 131 -4.53 -6.10 5.45
CA ALA A 131 -5.29 -4.86 5.28
C ALA A 131 -6.64 -5.12 4.63
N LEU A 132 -6.65 -5.93 3.58
CA LEU A 132 -7.90 -6.16 2.84
C LEU A 132 -8.86 -7.08 3.56
N ASP A 133 -8.33 -8.11 4.20
CA ASP A 133 -9.16 -9.09 4.89
C ASP A 133 -9.48 -8.72 6.33
N GLY A 134 -8.81 -7.70 6.80
CA GLY A 134 -9.03 -7.21 8.13
C GLY A 134 -8.47 -8.07 9.21
N SER A 135 -7.46 -8.89 8.99
CA SER A 135 -7.10 -9.63 9.82
C SER A 135 -6.24 -10.19 10.35
N SER A 136 -6.06 -9.91 10.90
CA SER A 136 -5.28 -10.43 11.55
C SER A 136 -5.59 -11.58 12.17
N LYS A 137 -6.40 -11.95 12.10
CA LYS A 137 -6.84 -12.90 12.60
C LYS A 137 -6.35 -13.99 12.36
N ILE A 138 -5.75 -14.01 12.15
CA ILE A 138 -5.26 -14.97 11.87
C ILE A 138 -4.98 -15.77 12.79
N GLU A 139 -5.04 -15.74 13.32
CA GLU A 139 -4.89 -16.53 13.95
C GLU A 139 -5.21 -17.42 14.04
N THR A 140 -5.35 -17.55 14.14
CA THR A 140 -5.65 -18.46 14.36
C THR A 140 -5.50 -19.06 14.50
#